data_c02c074fc843881c09809111cddef035
#
_entry.id   c02c074fc843881c09809111cddef035
#
_cell.length_a   1.000
_cell.length_b   1.000
_cell.length_c   1.000
_cell.angle_alpha   90.00
_cell.angle_beta   90.00
_cell.angle_gamma   90.00
#
_symmetry.space_group_name_H-M   'P 1'
#
loop_
_entity.id
_entity.type
_entity.pdbx_description
1 polymer ?
#
loop_
_entity_poly.entity_id
_entity_poly.type
_entity_poly.pdbx_seq_one_letter_code
_entity_poly.pdbx_strand_id
1 'polypeptide(L)'
;MKFIGAHVSASGGVENAPINAKKIGARAFALFTKNQKQWNAKPLTEENISAFKINLEKSDILPEHILPHDSYLINLGHPESDGLKKSRDAFNDEMERCGQLGLKYLNFHPGSHLKKISEDESLSRVSESINLAISATDSVIAVIETTAGQGSNLGYRFEHIAQIIDRVDDKSRVGVCIDTAHIFAAGYDLRTEDACRKTFKKFDEIVGFKYLCGMHLNDSRVDFESRVDRHESLGKGKIGIECFRFIMNDKRFDNIPLVLETVDPEIWDEEIRMLYGMEIQA
;
A
#
# COMPACT_ATOMS: atom_id res chain seq x y z
N MET A 1 -10.56 9.07 13.57
CA MET A 1 -10.94 7.65 13.83
C MET A 1 -10.03 6.75 13.03
N LYS A 2 -9.58 5.62 13.60
CA LYS A 2 -8.72 4.63 12.91
C LYS A 2 -9.57 3.59 12.18
N PHE A 3 -9.14 3.19 10.98
CA PHE A 3 -9.77 2.14 10.18
C PHE A 3 -8.74 1.04 9.95
N ILE A 4 -8.83 -0.03 10.74
CA ILE A 4 -7.83 -1.11 10.77
C ILE A 4 -8.40 -2.33 10.06
N GLY A 5 -7.54 -3.04 9.35
CA GLY A 5 -7.86 -4.32 8.74
C GLY A 5 -6.63 -5.05 8.26
N ALA A 6 -6.79 -5.96 7.29
CA ALA A 6 -5.70 -6.78 6.78
C ALA A 6 -5.79 -6.97 5.26
N HIS A 7 -4.72 -7.45 4.65
CA HIS A 7 -4.68 -7.82 3.23
C HIS A 7 -5.35 -9.18 3.03
N VAL A 8 -6.67 -9.15 2.90
CA VAL A 8 -7.49 -10.36 2.90
C VAL A 8 -7.49 -11.10 1.56
N SER A 9 -7.73 -12.38 1.61
CA SER A 9 -7.82 -13.22 0.41
C SER A 9 -9.05 -12.87 -0.43
N ALA A 10 -8.85 -12.74 -1.74
CA ALA A 10 -9.90 -12.69 -2.77
C ALA A 10 -10.03 -14.04 -3.52
N SER A 11 -9.58 -15.13 -2.92
CA SER A 11 -9.66 -16.46 -3.53
C SER A 11 -11.12 -16.87 -3.82
N GLY A 12 -11.35 -17.37 -5.03
CA GLY A 12 -12.69 -17.73 -5.49
C GLY A 12 -13.48 -16.59 -6.13
N GLY A 13 -12.99 -15.34 -6.05
CA GLY A 13 -13.59 -14.15 -6.64
C GLY A 13 -13.39 -12.92 -5.75
N VAL A 14 -13.27 -11.73 -6.36
CA VAL A 14 -13.06 -10.46 -5.65
C VAL A 14 -14.17 -10.16 -4.63
N GLU A 15 -15.37 -10.64 -4.91
CA GLU A 15 -16.55 -10.51 -4.06
C GLU A 15 -16.42 -11.17 -2.68
N ASN A 16 -15.42 -12.05 -2.50
CA ASN A 16 -15.15 -12.68 -1.21
C ASN A 16 -14.33 -11.79 -0.26
N ALA A 17 -13.59 -10.82 -0.78
CA ALA A 17 -12.72 -9.98 0.04
C ALA A 17 -13.48 -9.19 1.12
N PRO A 18 -14.60 -8.48 0.84
CA PRO A 18 -15.38 -7.80 1.88
C PRO A 18 -15.92 -8.77 2.96
N ILE A 19 -16.29 -9.98 2.55
CA ILE A 19 -16.79 -11.02 3.49
C ILE A 19 -15.65 -11.46 4.41
N ASN A 20 -14.46 -11.68 3.86
CA ASN A 20 -13.28 -12.10 4.62
C ASN A 20 -12.81 -10.99 5.58
N ALA A 21 -12.83 -9.73 5.14
CA ALA A 21 -12.54 -8.59 6.00
C ALA A 21 -13.52 -8.51 7.20
N LYS A 22 -14.82 -8.65 6.95
CA LYS A 22 -15.83 -8.63 8.01
C LYS A 22 -15.64 -9.76 9.04
N LYS A 23 -15.23 -10.96 8.60
CA LYS A 23 -15.02 -12.12 9.50
C LYS A 23 -13.97 -11.86 10.57
N ILE A 24 -12.91 -11.10 10.25
CA ILE A 24 -11.83 -10.75 11.18
C ILE A 24 -12.08 -9.44 11.94
N GLY A 25 -13.28 -8.86 11.83
CA GLY A 25 -13.64 -7.60 12.50
C GLY A 25 -12.95 -6.36 11.91
N ALA A 26 -12.47 -6.44 10.66
CA ALA A 26 -11.79 -5.35 9.98
C ALA A 26 -12.76 -4.21 9.64
N ARG A 27 -12.24 -2.96 9.63
CA ARG A 27 -12.90 -1.73 9.18
C ARG A 27 -12.20 -1.09 7.98
N ALA A 28 -11.12 -1.71 7.53
CA ALA A 28 -10.37 -1.44 6.31
C ALA A 28 -9.89 -2.77 5.75
N PHE A 29 -9.46 -2.83 4.50
CA PHE A 29 -8.75 -4.00 3.98
C PHE A 29 -7.98 -3.69 2.70
N ALA A 30 -7.02 -4.56 2.38
CA ALA A 30 -6.43 -4.66 1.05
C ALA A 30 -6.85 -5.98 0.39
N LEU A 31 -6.75 -6.02 -0.93
CA LEU A 31 -6.97 -7.20 -1.74
C LEU A 31 -6.16 -7.10 -3.03
N PHE A 32 -5.88 -8.22 -3.66
CA PHE A 32 -5.51 -8.27 -5.08
C PHE A 32 -6.77 -8.38 -5.93
N THR A 33 -6.91 -7.52 -6.94
CA THR A 33 -8.07 -7.54 -7.85
C THR A 33 -8.00 -8.66 -8.88
N LYS A 34 -6.83 -9.31 -8.99
CA LYS A 34 -6.54 -10.50 -9.78
C LYS A 34 -5.41 -11.31 -9.14
N ASN A 35 -5.05 -12.45 -9.70
CA ASN A 35 -3.90 -13.23 -9.21
C ASN A 35 -2.60 -12.44 -9.38
N GLN A 36 -1.98 -12.07 -8.27
CA GLN A 36 -0.75 -11.25 -8.20
C GLN A 36 0.49 -11.91 -8.80
N LYS A 37 0.41 -13.18 -9.18
CA LYS A 37 1.50 -13.95 -9.84
C LYS A 37 1.27 -14.15 -11.34
N GLN A 38 0.24 -13.51 -11.90
CA GLN A 38 -0.12 -13.64 -13.31
C GLN A 38 -0.25 -12.27 -13.97
N TRP A 39 0.29 -12.13 -15.16
CA TRP A 39 0.20 -10.90 -15.96
C TRP A 39 -1.23 -10.63 -16.43
N ASN A 40 -1.90 -11.66 -16.91
CA ASN A 40 -3.22 -11.56 -17.49
C ASN A 40 -4.25 -12.22 -16.58
N ALA A 41 -5.43 -11.64 -16.49
CA ALA A 41 -6.60 -12.23 -15.86
C ALA A 41 -7.82 -12.05 -16.76
N LYS A 42 -8.84 -12.88 -16.53
CA LYS A 42 -10.13 -12.64 -17.20
C LYS A 42 -10.71 -11.31 -16.74
N PRO A 43 -11.42 -10.59 -17.60
CA PRO A 43 -12.18 -9.41 -17.18
C PRO A 43 -13.10 -9.74 -16.01
N LEU A 44 -13.37 -8.75 -15.16
CA LEU A 44 -14.44 -8.88 -14.16
C LEU A 44 -15.79 -8.99 -14.88
N THR A 45 -16.63 -9.92 -14.45
CA THR A 45 -18.00 -10.01 -14.97
C THR A 45 -18.92 -9.05 -14.20
N GLU A 46 -20.05 -8.69 -14.79
CA GLU A 46 -21.08 -7.89 -14.11
C GLU A 46 -21.56 -8.53 -12.80
N GLU A 47 -21.61 -9.89 -12.78
CA GLU A 47 -21.95 -10.65 -11.58
C GLU A 47 -20.90 -10.44 -10.46
N ASN A 48 -19.58 -10.53 -10.80
CA ASN A 48 -18.52 -10.30 -9.82
C ASN A 48 -18.56 -8.88 -9.27
N ILE A 49 -18.73 -7.87 -10.16
CA ILE A 49 -18.81 -6.46 -9.79
C ILE A 49 -20.01 -6.21 -8.86
N SER A 50 -21.17 -6.70 -9.25
CA SER A 50 -22.41 -6.54 -8.46
C SER A 50 -22.31 -7.24 -7.12
N ALA A 51 -21.80 -8.48 -7.10
CA ALA A 51 -21.62 -9.24 -5.87
C ALA A 51 -20.60 -8.58 -4.93
N PHE A 52 -19.49 -8.03 -5.46
CA PHE A 52 -18.52 -7.27 -4.68
C PHE A 52 -19.19 -6.06 -3.99
N LYS A 53 -19.92 -5.25 -4.75
CA LYS A 53 -20.59 -4.04 -4.23
C LYS A 53 -21.62 -4.39 -3.14
N ILE A 54 -22.42 -5.42 -3.37
CA ILE A 54 -23.41 -5.92 -2.38
C ILE A 54 -22.71 -6.40 -1.10
N ASN A 55 -21.61 -7.15 -1.23
CA ASN A 55 -20.89 -7.66 -0.07
C ASN A 55 -20.13 -6.56 0.67
N LEU A 56 -19.63 -5.54 -0.07
CA LEU A 56 -19.00 -4.37 0.51
C LEU A 56 -20.01 -3.57 1.36
N GLU A 57 -21.20 -3.30 0.82
CA GLU A 57 -22.27 -2.64 1.57
C GLU A 57 -22.62 -3.42 2.87
N LYS A 58 -22.73 -4.75 2.77
CA LYS A 58 -22.99 -5.60 3.94
C LYS A 58 -21.83 -5.64 4.94
N SER A 59 -20.62 -5.34 4.53
CA SER A 59 -19.46 -5.31 5.42
C SER A 59 -19.41 -4.04 6.27
N ASP A 60 -20.11 -2.98 5.87
CA ASP A 60 -20.06 -1.63 6.47
C ASP A 60 -18.68 -0.98 6.37
N ILE A 61 -17.93 -1.34 5.32
CA ILE A 61 -16.63 -0.75 5.00
C ILE A 61 -16.78 0.16 3.77
N LEU A 62 -16.33 1.40 3.88
CA LEU A 62 -16.41 2.37 2.80
C LEU A 62 -15.26 2.18 1.78
N PRO A 63 -15.47 2.49 0.49
CA PRO A 63 -14.44 2.38 -0.54
C PRO A 63 -13.13 3.12 -0.24
N GLU A 64 -13.19 4.25 0.48
CA GLU A 64 -12.03 5.02 0.91
C GLU A 64 -11.19 4.34 1.99
N HIS A 65 -11.67 3.25 2.58
CA HIS A 65 -10.91 2.43 3.54
C HIS A 65 -10.41 1.12 2.93
N ILE A 66 -10.44 1.02 1.61
CA ILE A 66 -9.93 -0.16 0.90
C ILE A 66 -8.69 0.26 0.11
N LEU A 67 -7.59 -0.47 0.29
CA LEU A 67 -6.30 -0.20 -0.33
C LEU A 67 -5.87 -1.40 -1.19
N PRO A 68 -6.46 -1.60 -2.39
CA PRO A 68 -6.06 -2.69 -3.27
C PRO A 68 -4.58 -2.61 -3.63
N HIS A 69 -3.93 -3.74 -3.77
CA HIS A 69 -2.53 -3.80 -4.17
C HIS A 69 -2.40 -4.37 -5.59
N ASP A 70 -1.45 -3.87 -6.37
CA ASP A 70 -1.14 -4.38 -7.70
C ASP A 70 -0.33 -5.69 -7.65
N SER A 71 -0.14 -6.30 -8.82
CA SER A 71 0.68 -7.50 -8.97
C SER A 71 2.16 -7.20 -8.72
N TYR A 72 2.84 -8.05 -7.93
CA TYR A 72 4.30 -8.02 -7.71
C TYR A 72 5.15 -8.14 -8.98
N LEU A 73 4.53 -8.50 -10.12
CA LEU A 73 5.22 -8.60 -11.41
C LEU A 73 5.41 -7.22 -12.06
N ILE A 74 4.63 -6.22 -11.67
CA ILE A 74 4.64 -4.89 -12.26
C ILE A 74 5.89 -4.13 -11.82
N ASN A 75 6.59 -3.56 -12.79
CA ASN A 75 7.75 -2.69 -12.58
C ASN A 75 7.60 -1.45 -13.47
N LEU A 76 7.02 -0.39 -12.93
CA LEU A 76 6.76 0.86 -13.69
C LEU A 76 8.04 1.65 -14.02
N GLY A 77 9.15 1.31 -13.37
CA GLY A 77 10.49 1.85 -13.63
C GLY A 77 11.38 0.95 -14.51
N HIS A 78 10.80 -0.07 -15.18
CA HIS A 78 11.57 -1.10 -15.90
C HIS A 78 12.51 -0.50 -16.94
N PRO A 79 13.81 -0.93 -17.00
CA PRO A 79 14.80 -0.37 -17.90
C PRO A 79 14.59 -0.72 -19.38
N GLU A 80 13.96 -1.85 -19.67
CA GLU A 80 13.74 -2.33 -21.04
C GLU A 80 12.32 -2.00 -21.51
N SER A 81 12.18 -1.56 -22.77
CA SER A 81 10.91 -1.10 -23.35
C SER A 81 9.80 -2.14 -23.28
N ASP A 82 10.10 -3.39 -23.58
CA ASP A 82 9.08 -4.46 -23.57
C ASP A 82 8.60 -4.79 -22.16
N GLY A 83 9.53 -4.81 -21.19
CA GLY A 83 9.18 -5.00 -19.78
C GLY A 83 8.38 -3.83 -19.22
N LEU A 84 8.75 -2.60 -19.60
CA LEU A 84 8.04 -1.39 -19.22
C LEU A 84 6.62 -1.36 -19.82
N LYS A 85 6.50 -1.65 -21.11
CA LYS A 85 5.20 -1.72 -21.79
C LYS A 85 4.27 -2.74 -21.12
N LYS A 86 4.79 -3.95 -20.87
CA LYS A 86 4.02 -5.01 -20.21
C LYS A 86 3.57 -4.63 -18.80
N SER A 87 4.42 -3.93 -18.05
CA SER A 87 4.10 -3.42 -16.71
C SER A 87 3.02 -2.33 -16.78
N ARG A 88 3.12 -1.39 -17.73
CA ARG A 88 2.12 -0.34 -17.96
C ARG A 88 0.76 -0.91 -18.36
N ASP A 89 0.73 -1.88 -19.28
CA ASP A 89 -0.50 -2.55 -19.68
C ASP A 89 -1.19 -3.25 -18.49
N ALA A 90 -0.40 -3.95 -17.67
CA ALA A 90 -0.91 -4.63 -16.48
C ALA A 90 -1.38 -3.67 -15.38
N PHE A 91 -0.67 -2.55 -15.19
CA PHE A 91 -1.06 -1.53 -14.22
C PHE A 91 -2.37 -0.82 -14.63
N ASN A 92 -2.53 -0.51 -15.93
CA ASN A 92 -3.77 0.04 -16.44
C ASN A 92 -4.96 -0.90 -16.23
N ASP A 93 -4.81 -2.21 -16.52
CA ASP A 93 -5.84 -3.22 -16.23
C ASP A 93 -6.23 -3.22 -14.73
N GLU A 94 -5.26 -3.07 -13.83
CA GLU A 94 -5.56 -3.04 -12.39
C GLU A 94 -6.25 -1.73 -11.95
N MET A 95 -5.86 -0.59 -12.51
CA MET A 95 -6.56 0.69 -12.32
C MET A 95 -8.01 0.61 -12.79
N GLU A 96 -8.26 0.05 -13.98
CA GLU A 96 -9.61 -0.16 -14.53
C GLU A 96 -10.45 -1.08 -13.62
N ARG A 97 -9.88 -2.20 -13.13
CA ARG A 97 -10.55 -3.10 -12.19
C ARG A 97 -10.95 -2.40 -10.91
N CYS A 98 -10.06 -1.58 -10.34
CA CYS A 98 -10.40 -0.75 -9.17
C CYS A 98 -11.58 0.17 -9.47
N GLY A 99 -11.58 0.85 -10.62
CA GLY A 99 -12.69 1.71 -11.05
C GLY A 99 -14.02 0.96 -11.20
N GLN A 100 -14.01 -0.22 -11.85
CA GLN A 100 -15.19 -1.07 -12.01
C GLN A 100 -15.78 -1.51 -10.66
N LEU A 101 -14.93 -1.84 -9.69
CA LEU A 101 -15.34 -2.20 -8.34
C LEU A 101 -15.79 -1.00 -7.49
N GLY A 102 -15.58 0.24 -7.97
CA GLY A 102 -15.88 1.47 -7.24
C GLY A 102 -14.87 1.79 -6.16
N LEU A 103 -13.64 1.29 -6.28
CA LEU A 103 -12.55 1.53 -5.35
C LEU A 103 -11.82 2.82 -5.68
N LYS A 104 -11.31 3.48 -4.66
CA LYS A 104 -10.69 4.80 -4.77
C LYS A 104 -9.19 4.74 -5.06
N TYR A 105 -8.51 3.67 -4.64
CA TYR A 105 -7.07 3.55 -4.63
C TYR A 105 -6.59 2.33 -5.41
N LEU A 106 -5.35 2.40 -5.91
CA LEU A 106 -4.53 1.24 -6.25
C LEU A 106 -3.13 1.47 -5.69
N ASN A 107 -2.74 0.66 -4.69
CA ASN A 107 -1.41 0.67 -4.09
C ASN A 107 -0.43 -0.15 -4.92
N PHE A 108 0.81 0.33 -5.07
CA PHE A 108 1.82 -0.35 -5.85
C PHE A 108 3.24 -0.01 -5.41
N HIS A 109 4.17 -0.94 -5.59
CA HIS A 109 5.61 -0.66 -5.47
C HIS A 109 6.11 0.09 -6.71
N PRO A 110 6.94 1.14 -6.57
CA PRO A 110 7.42 1.92 -7.73
C PRO A 110 8.17 1.10 -8.77
N GLY A 111 8.76 -0.03 -8.35
CA GLY A 111 9.53 -0.91 -9.21
C GLY A 111 11.03 -0.79 -8.97
N SER A 112 11.83 -1.12 -9.98
CA SER A 112 13.25 -1.36 -9.84
C SER A 112 14.01 -0.99 -11.11
N HIS A 113 15.17 -0.33 -10.96
CA HIS A 113 16.06 0.02 -12.07
C HIS A 113 16.92 -1.16 -12.58
N LEU A 114 16.83 -2.33 -11.94
CA LEU A 114 17.54 -3.58 -12.30
C LEU A 114 19.05 -3.40 -12.50
N LYS A 115 19.65 -2.31 -11.98
CA LYS A 115 21.07 -1.92 -12.18
C LYS A 115 21.44 -1.71 -13.65
N LYS A 116 20.45 -1.43 -14.52
CA LYS A 116 20.65 -1.20 -15.97
C LYS A 116 20.52 0.26 -16.38
N ILE A 117 19.81 1.06 -15.59
CA ILE A 117 19.65 2.51 -15.76
C ILE A 117 19.87 3.20 -14.40
N SER A 118 19.96 4.51 -14.40
CA SER A 118 20.06 5.28 -13.15
C SER A 118 18.75 5.25 -12.34
N GLU A 119 18.84 5.51 -11.03
CA GLU A 119 17.63 5.68 -10.19
C GLU A 119 16.75 6.80 -10.74
N ASP A 120 17.33 7.96 -11.12
CA ASP A 120 16.58 9.10 -11.62
C ASP A 120 15.83 8.80 -12.92
N GLU A 121 16.45 8.10 -13.86
CA GLU A 121 15.80 7.66 -15.10
C GLU A 121 14.64 6.69 -14.78
N SER A 122 14.84 5.75 -13.86
CA SER A 122 13.81 4.80 -13.47
C SER A 122 12.65 5.50 -12.74
N LEU A 123 12.92 6.47 -11.86
CA LEU A 123 11.88 7.30 -11.21
C LEU A 123 11.08 8.13 -12.25
N SER A 124 11.76 8.63 -13.30
CA SER A 124 11.09 9.33 -14.40
C SER A 124 10.12 8.41 -15.14
N ARG A 125 10.52 7.17 -15.40
CA ARG A 125 9.67 6.15 -16.05
C ARG A 125 8.45 5.78 -15.17
N VAL A 126 8.64 5.72 -13.85
CA VAL A 126 7.51 5.51 -12.90
C VAL A 126 6.50 6.65 -13.03
N SER A 127 6.95 7.89 -12.98
CA SER A 127 6.07 9.07 -13.08
C SER A 127 5.34 9.11 -14.43
N GLU A 128 6.03 8.83 -15.53
CA GLU A 128 5.42 8.73 -16.86
C GLU A 128 4.36 7.62 -16.91
N SER A 129 4.65 6.47 -16.31
CA SER A 129 3.70 5.34 -16.25
C SER A 129 2.44 5.70 -15.45
N ILE A 130 2.60 6.43 -14.34
CA ILE A 130 1.47 6.97 -13.57
C ILE A 130 0.66 7.94 -14.43
N ASN A 131 1.32 8.90 -15.11
CA ASN A 131 0.63 9.88 -15.97
C ASN A 131 -0.18 9.20 -17.08
N LEU A 132 0.37 8.16 -17.70
CA LEU A 132 -0.36 7.38 -18.70
C LEU A 132 -1.60 6.69 -18.09
N ALA A 133 -1.45 6.08 -16.92
CA ALA A 133 -2.54 5.37 -16.26
C ALA A 133 -3.67 6.31 -15.80
N ILE A 134 -3.33 7.42 -15.15
CA ILE A 134 -4.35 8.38 -14.69
C ILE A 134 -5.04 9.13 -15.85
N SER A 135 -4.38 9.26 -17.01
CA SER A 135 -5.01 9.82 -18.22
C SER A 135 -5.95 8.82 -18.91
N ALA A 136 -5.73 7.53 -18.73
CA ALA A 136 -6.52 6.45 -19.32
C ALA A 136 -7.70 6.00 -18.42
N THR A 137 -7.72 6.40 -17.16
CA THR A 137 -8.71 5.94 -16.16
C THR A 137 -9.35 7.10 -15.41
N ASP A 138 -10.59 6.88 -14.96
CA ASP A 138 -11.31 7.86 -14.16
C ASP A 138 -11.16 7.56 -12.65
N SER A 139 -11.02 8.60 -11.84
CA SER A 139 -11.20 8.62 -10.37
C SER A 139 -10.25 7.81 -9.49
N VAL A 140 -9.62 6.73 -9.95
CA VAL A 140 -8.72 5.91 -9.11
C VAL A 140 -7.39 6.64 -8.88
N ILE A 141 -6.94 6.70 -7.64
CA ILE A 141 -5.68 7.31 -7.21
C ILE A 141 -4.59 6.24 -7.22
N ALA A 142 -3.48 6.51 -7.92
CA ALA A 142 -2.28 5.69 -7.90
C ALA A 142 -1.52 5.95 -6.59
N VAL A 143 -1.45 4.95 -5.70
CA VAL A 143 -0.85 5.09 -4.37
C VAL A 143 0.53 4.43 -4.36
N ILE A 144 1.56 5.26 -4.27
CA ILE A 144 2.96 4.81 -4.29
C ILE A 144 3.33 4.27 -2.90
N GLU A 145 3.73 3.02 -2.83
CA GLU A 145 4.20 2.45 -1.57
C GLU A 145 5.68 2.72 -1.33
N THR A 146 6.03 3.02 -0.07
CA THR A 146 7.43 3.00 0.38
C THR A 146 7.96 1.57 0.39
N THR A 147 9.21 1.35 0.00
CA THR A 147 9.84 0.02 -0.05
C THR A 147 11.05 -0.08 0.86
N ALA A 148 11.49 -1.30 1.16
CA ALA A 148 12.70 -1.55 1.93
C ALA A 148 14.00 -1.20 1.15
N GLY A 149 13.94 -1.04 -0.17
CA GLY A 149 15.12 -0.83 -1.01
C GLY A 149 15.93 -2.10 -1.24
N GLN A 150 15.29 -3.26 -1.19
CA GLN A 150 15.93 -4.54 -1.46
C GLN A 150 16.41 -4.61 -2.90
N GLY A 151 17.67 -5.02 -3.10
CA GLY A 151 18.27 -5.19 -4.44
C GLY A 151 18.47 -3.87 -5.19
N SER A 152 17.52 -3.50 -6.05
CA SER A 152 17.49 -2.26 -6.84
C SER A 152 16.10 -1.61 -6.86
N ASN A 153 15.29 -1.93 -5.85
CA ASN A 153 13.95 -1.38 -5.72
C ASN A 153 14.00 0.11 -5.35
N LEU A 154 13.13 0.88 -6.00
CA LEU A 154 12.93 2.30 -5.76
C LEU A 154 11.88 2.53 -4.65
N GLY A 155 11.75 3.77 -4.17
CA GLY A 155 10.76 4.12 -3.15
C GLY A 155 11.22 3.94 -1.71
N TYR A 156 12.46 3.53 -1.47
CA TYR A 156 13.04 3.36 -0.14
C TYR A 156 13.48 4.67 0.53
N ARG A 157 13.54 5.76 -0.21
CA ARG A 157 13.78 7.11 0.32
C ARG A 157 12.55 7.97 0.08
N PHE A 158 12.19 8.80 1.05
CA PHE A 158 11.10 9.77 0.89
C PHE A 158 11.34 10.72 -0.27
N GLU A 159 12.60 11.03 -0.57
CA GLU A 159 13.01 11.83 -1.73
C GLU A 159 12.64 11.16 -3.06
N HIS A 160 12.67 9.82 -3.17
CA HIS A 160 12.19 9.10 -4.36
C HIS A 160 10.69 9.32 -4.56
N ILE A 161 9.91 9.21 -3.48
CA ILE A 161 8.46 9.42 -3.51
C ILE A 161 8.13 10.86 -3.93
N ALA A 162 8.81 11.85 -3.32
CA ALA A 162 8.64 13.25 -3.67
C ALA A 162 8.98 13.53 -5.14
N GLN A 163 10.09 12.96 -5.67
CA GLN A 163 10.48 13.12 -7.07
C GLN A 163 9.47 12.51 -8.04
N ILE A 164 8.88 11.35 -7.70
CA ILE A 164 7.81 10.76 -8.52
C ILE A 164 6.60 11.69 -8.52
N ILE A 165 6.14 12.12 -7.35
CA ILE A 165 4.99 13.02 -7.23
C ILE A 165 5.23 14.33 -8.00
N ASP A 166 6.41 14.93 -7.89
CA ASP A 166 6.73 16.18 -8.60
C ASP A 166 6.55 16.09 -10.12
N ARG A 167 6.77 14.91 -10.69
CA ARG A 167 6.69 14.63 -12.13
C ARG A 167 5.31 14.12 -12.58
N VAL A 168 4.39 13.85 -11.64
CA VAL A 168 3.00 13.48 -11.98
C VAL A 168 2.22 14.74 -12.34
N ASP A 169 1.46 14.72 -13.44
CA ASP A 169 0.73 15.89 -13.95
C ASP A 169 -0.44 16.28 -13.04
N ASP A 170 -1.30 15.33 -12.71
CA ASP A 170 -2.44 15.53 -11.80
C ASP A 170 -2.12 15.05 -10.38
N LYS A 171 -1.73 15.97 -9.51
CA LYS A 171 -1.40 15.71 -8.11
C LYS A 171 -2.57 15.18 -7.27
N SER A 172 -3.81 15.36 -7.73
CA SER A 172 -5.00 14.84 -7.04
C SER A 172 -5.21 13.34 -7.28
N ARG A 173 -4.53 12.78 -8.29
CA ARG A 173 -4.62 11.38 -8.69
C ARG A 173 -3.40 10.53 -8.25
N VAL A 174 -2.54 11.07 -7.38
CA VAL A 174 -1.41 10.35 -6.79
C VAL A 174 -1.42 10.47 -5.27
N GLY A 175 -1.09 9.37 -4.59
CA GLY A 175 -0.99 9.30 -3.15
C GLY A 175 0.18 8.42 -2.71
N VAL A 176 0.30 8.22 -1.40
CA VAL A 176 1.39 7.45 -0.78
C VAL A 176 0.81 6.46 0.22
N CYS A 177 1.35 5.26 0.25
CA CYS A 177 1.23 4.30 1.33
C CYS A 177 2.59 4.18 2.04
N ILE A 178 2.59 4.28 3.37
CA ILE A 178 3.77 3.98 4.18
C ILE A 178 3.65 2.56 4.73
N ASP A 179 4.61 1.69 4.39
CA ASP A 179 4.79 0.43 5.08
C ASP A 179 5.84 0.59 6.19
N THR A 180 5.48 0.24 7.42
CA THR A 180 6.33 0.42 8.61
C THR A 180 7.56 -0.48 8.59
N ALA A 181 7.45 -1.74 8.12
CA ALA A 181 8.60 -2.65 7.98
C ALA A 181 9.55 -2.17 6.88
N HIS A 182 8.99 -1.68 5.76
CA HIS A 182 9.77 -1.17 4.65
C HIS A 182 10.60 0.05 5.03
N ILE A 183 9.98 1.09 5.62
CA ILE A 183 10.74 2.28 5.99
C ILE A 183 11.75 2.00 7.10
N PHE A 184 11.45 1.08 8.03
CA PHE A 184 12.41 0.65 9.06
C PHE A 184 13.64 -0.02 8.43
N ALA A 185 13.43 -0.97 7.52
CA ALA A 185 14.51 -1.60 6.78
C ALA A 185 15.26 -0.63 5.85
N ALA A 186 14.62 0.46 5.42
CA ALA A 186 15.23 1.53 4.63
C ALA A 186 16.05 2.55 5.45
N GLY A 187 16.00 2.48 6.80
CA GLY A 187 16.79 3.34 7.67
C GLY A 187 16.00 4.49 8.33
N TYR A 188 14.67 4.40 8.38
CA TYR A 188 13.82 5.30 9.15
C TYR A 188 13.42 4.63 10.46
N ASP A 189 13.98 5.10 11.57
CA ASP A 189 13.80 4.47 12.89
C ASP A 189 12.38 4.68 13.43
N LEU A 190 11.78 3.58 13.94
CA LEU A 190 10.43 3.54 14.48
C LEU A 190 10.36 2.93 15.89
N ARG A 191 11.51 2.58 16.51
CA ARG A 191 11.57 1.80 17.74
C ARG A 191 11.11 2.52 19.00
N THR A 192 11.05 3.85 18.97
CA THR A 192 10.64 4.67 20.10
C THR A 192 9.70 5.78 19.63
N GLU A 193 8.91 6.35 20.54
CA GLU A 193 8.03 7.49 20.23
C GLU A 193 8.82 8.66 19.62
N ASP A 194 10.00 8.99 20.15
CA ASP A 194 10.85 10.06 19.62
C ASP A 194 11.36 9.75 18.20
N ALA A 195 11.71 8.49 17.93
CA ALA A 195 12.12 8.06 16.61
C ALA A 195 10.95 8.16 15.61
N CYS A 196 9.76 7.70 15.99
CA CYS A 196 8.53 7.85 15.20
C CYS A 196 8.25 9.33 14.87
N ARG A 197 8.30 10.22 15.89
CA ARG A 197 8.10 11.67 15.70
C ARG A 197 9.07 12.25 14.66
N LYS A 198 10.35 11.89 14.75
CA LYS A 198 11.39 12.35 13.80
C LYS A 198 11.17 11.80 12.39
N THR A 199 10.87 10.50 12.28
CA THR A 199 10.62 9.84 10.99
C THR A 199 9.40 10.45 10.30
N PHE A 200 8.27 10.56 10.99
CA PHE A 200 7.06 11.11 10.38
C PHE A 200 7.13 12.63 10.15
N LYS A 201 7.92 13.36 10.95
CA LYS A 201 8.24 14.76 10.64
C LYS A 201 9.04 14.87 9.34
N LYS A 202 10.05 14.01 9.15
CA LYS A 202 10.84 13.96 7.91
C LYS A 202 9.97 13.62 6.70
N PHE A 203 9.02 12.69 6.84
CA PHE A 203 8.04 12.38 5.80
C PHE A 203 7.21 13.62 5.43
N ASP A 204 6.71 14.34 6.43
CA ASP A 204 5.92 15.55 6.21
C ASP A 204 6.71 16.65 5.48
N GLU A 205 7.96 16.85 5.87
CA GLU A 205 8.86 17.86 5.27
C GLU A 205 9.23 17.56 3.82
N ILE A 206 9.36 16.27 3.45
CA ILE A 206 9.83 15.85 2.12
C ILE A 206 8.66 15.55 1.19
N VAL A 207 7.63 14.84 1.66
CA VAL A 207 6.50 14.36 0.87
C VAL A 207 5.23 15.13 1.22
N GLY A 208 4.91 15.23 2.49
CA GLY A 208 3.72 15.86 3.05
C GLY A 208 2.58 14.89 3.33
N PHE A 209 1.99 14.99 4.52
CA PHE A 209 0.84 14.18 4.94
C PHE A 209 -0.40 14.30 4.04
N LYS A 210 -0.51 15.38 3.27
CA LYS A 210 -1.61 15.57 2.31
C LYS A 210 -1.66 14.47 1.23
N TYR A 211 -0.55 13.78 0.99
CA TYR A 211 -0.46 12.67 0.03
C TYR A 211 -0.65 11.31 0.70
N LEU A 212 -0.67 11.20 2.03
CA LEU A 212 -0.81 9.92 2.72
C LEU A 212 -2.23 9.40 2.56
N CYS A 213 -2.38 8.29 1.82
CA CYS A 213 -3.66 7.63 1.53
C CYS A 213 -3.90 6.37 2.35
N GLY A 214 -2.87 5.78 2.91
CA GLY A 214 -2.96 4.56 3.70
C GLY A 214 -1.63 4.15 4.31
N MET A 215 -1.65 3.12 5.14
CA MET A 215 -0.44 2.51 5.69
C MET A 215 -0.57 0.98 5.70
N HIS A 216 0.56 0.31 5.49
CA HIS A 216 0.73 -1.07 5.91
C HIS A 216 1.41 -1.11 7.28
N LEU A 217 0.75 -1.77 8.23
CA LEU A 217 1.24 -1.90 9.60
C LEU A 217 1.88 -3.27 9.79
N ASN A 218 3.18 -3.33 9.64
CA ASN A 218 3.97 -4.56 9.75
C ASN A 218 5.14 -4.36 10.70
N ASP A 219 5.40 -5.31 11.59
CA ASP A 219 6.69 -5.35 12.28
C ASP A 219 7.75 -5.95 11.35
N SER A 220 9.02 -5.79 11.68
CA SER A 220 10.14 -6.22 10.85
C SER A 220 10.89 -7.37 11.50
N ARG A 221 11.05 -8.48 10.77
CA ARG A 221 11.91 -9.60 11.20
C ARG A 221 13.39 -9.27 11.14
N VAL A 222 13.77 -8.31 10.27
CA VAL A 222 15.14 -7.94 9.99
C VAL A 222 15.56 -6.68 10.74
N ASP A 223 16.87 -6.46 10.82
CA ASP A 223 17.43 -5.34 11.55
C ASP A 223 17.19 -4.00 10.82
N PHE A 224 17.27 -2.93 11.61
CA PHE A 224 17.24 -1.55 11.12
C PHE A 224 18.26 -1.31 10.01
N GLU A 225 17.85 -0.61 8.93
CA GLU A 225 18.70 -0.27 7.78
C GLU A 225 19.25 -1.47 6.99
N SER A 226 18.64 -2.66 7.16
CA SER A 226 19.09 -3.90 6.50
C SER A 226 18.86 -3.93 4.98
N ARG A 227 17.97 -3.10 4.46
CA ARG A 227 17.52 -3.13 3.05
C ARG A 227 16.94 -4.49 2.63
N VAL A 228 16.30 -5.19 3.55
CA VAL A 228 15.65 -6.48 3.31
C VAL A 228 14.20 -6.38 3.73
N ASP A 229 13.30 -6.85 2.87
CA ASP A 229 11.88 -6.88 3.12
C ASP A 229 11.50 -8.23 3.75
N ARG A 230 11.17 -8.22 5.05
CA ARG A 230 10.65 -9.37 5.80
C ARG A 230 9.76 -8.89 6.92
N HIS A 231 8.45 -9.07 6.74
CA HIS A 231 7.45 -8.75 7.73
C HIS A 231 7.51 -9.69 8.95
N GLU A 232 6.95 -9.23 10.06
CA GLU A 232 6.73 -9.99 11.29
C GLU A 232 5.39 -9.55 11.91
N SER A 233 4.84 -10.38 12.80
CA SER A 233 3.66 -10.04 13.60
C SER A 233 3.94 -8.87 14.53
N LEU A 234 2.93 -8.05 14.80
CA LEU A 234 3.06 -6.81 15.55
C LEU A 234 3.66 -7.04 16.95
N GLY A 235 4.71 -6.28 17.26
CA GLY A 235 5.43 -6.37 18.53
C GLY A 235 6.34 -7.59 18.70
N LYS A 236 6.45 -8.46 17.68
CA LYS A 236 7.32 -9.63 17.69
C LYS A 236 8.61 -9.44 16.89
N GLY A 237 8.71 -8.35 16.16
CA GLY A 237 9.86 -7.98 15.34
C GLY A 237 10.80 -6.98 16.00
N LYS A 238 11.59 -6.31 15.15
CA LYS A 238 12.66 -5.37 15.53
C LYS A 238 12.18 -3.93 15.68
N ILE A 239 10.98 -3.59 15.18
CA ILE A 239 10.33 -2.28 15.39
C ILE A 239 9.74 -2.25 16.80
N GLY A 240 9.00 -3.28 17.17
CA GLY A 240 8.33 -3.39 18.45
C GLY A 240 7.02 -2.61 18.54
N ILE A 241 6.32 -2.76 19.66
CA ILE A 241 4.93 -2.35 19.81
C ILE A 241 4.73 -0.82 19.93
N GLU A 242 5.76 -0.08 20.31
CA GLU A 242 5.65 1.37 20.57
C GLU A 242 5.35 2.19 19.30
N CYS A 243 5.84 1.75 18.13
CA CYS A 243 5.48 2.35 16.85
C CYS A 243 3.96 2.31 16.61
N PHE A 244 3.36 1.15 16.81
CA PHE A 244 1.94 0.94 16.57
C PHE A 244 1.08 1.72 17.58
N ARG A 245 1.51 1.78 18.86
CA ARG A 245 0.90 2.63 19.86
C ARG A 245 0.96 4.10 19.46
N PHE A 246 2.09 4.56 18.95
CA PHE A 246 2.24 5.93 18.45
C PHE A 246 1.26 6.21 17.29
N ILE A 247 1.22 5.34 16.27
CA ILE A 247 0.34 5.51 15.11
C ILE A 247 -1.14 5.55 15.54
N MET A 248 -1.54 4.68 16.45
CA MET A 248 -2.92 4.62 16.93
C MET A 248 -3.38 5.88 17.67
N ASN A 249 -2.44 6.65 18.26
CA ASN A 249 -2.74 7.85 19.03
C ASN A 249 -2.41 9.17 18.32
N ASP A 250 -1.90 9.12 17.09
CA ASP A 250 -1.59 10.30 16.30
C ASP A 250 -2.69 10.56 15.26
N LYS A 251 -3.36 11.72 15.35
CA LYS A 251 -4.48 12.12 14.50
C LYS A 251 -4.12 12.26 13.01
N ARG A 252 -2.83 12.37 12.67
CA ARG A 252 -2.37 12.42 11.28
C ARG A 252 -2.69 11.12 10.50
N PHE A 253 -2.87 10.02 11.22
CA PHE A 253 -3.23 8.71 10.67
C PHE A 253 -4.72 8.39 10.82
N ASP A 254 -5.56 9.38 11.08
CA ASP A 254 -7.01 9.21 11.13
C ASP A 254 -7.62 9.20 9.72
N ASN A 255 -8.70 8.46 9.58
CA ASN A 255 -9.53 8.40 8.36
C ASN A 255 -8.83 7.85 7.11
N ILE A 256 -7.75 7.11 7.26
CA ILE A 256 -7.09 6.35 6.21
C ILE A 256 -7.09 4.85 6.56
N PRO A 257 -7.01 3.95 5.55
CA PRO A 257 -6.86 2.52 5.80
C PRO A 257 -5.50 2.20 6.43
N LEU A 258 -5.52 1.45 7.51
CA LEU A 258 -4.36 0.90 8.20
C LEU A 258 -4.44 -0.63 8.07
N VAL A 259 -3.61 -1.20 7.21
CA VAL A 259 -3.74 -2.59 6.75
C VAL A 259 -2.59 -3.44 7.24
N LEU A 260 -2.91 -4.58 7.84
CA LEU A 260 -1.93 -5.60 8.23
C LEU A 260 -1.54 -6.46 7.02
N GLU A 261 -0.26 -6.69 6.86
CA GLU A 261 0.33 -7.70 5.98
C GLU A 261 1.30 -8.59 6.78
N THR A 262 1.03 -8.74 8.05
CA THR A 262 1.80 -9.56 8.98
C THR A 262 1.77 -11.03 8.57
N VAL A 263 2.79 -11.78 9.02
CA VAL A 263 3.11 -13.12 8.48
C VAL A 263 2.09 -14.21 8.82
N ASP A 264 1.24 -14.00 9.83
CA ASP A 264 0.31 -15.00 10.34
C ASP A 264 -1.16 -14.53 10.19
N PRO A 265 -1.84 -14.93 9.11
CA PRO A 265 -3.24 -14.55 8.90
C PRO A 265 -4.22 -15.07 9.96
N GLU A 266 -3.87 -16.12 10.69
CA GLU A 266 -4.74 -16.73 11.70
C GLU A 266 -4.92 -15.85 12.94
N ILE A 267 -4.02 -14.86 13.16
CA ILE A 267 -4.08 -13.95 14.30
C ILE A 267 -4.46 -12.51 13.92
N TRP A 268 -4.83 -12.22 12.67
CA TRP A 268 -5.17 -10.85 12.26
C TRP A 268 -6.32 -10.23 13.06
N ASP A 269 -7.32 -11.02 13.46
CA ASP A 269 -8.41 -10.54 14.31
C ASP A 269 -7.93 -10.17 15.73
N GLU A 270 -6.91 -10.87 16.25
CA GLU A 270 -6.25 -10.54 17.52
C GLU A 270 -5.40 -9.27 17.39
N GLU A 271 -4.62 -9.15 16.30
CA GLU A 271 -3.81 -7.95 16.03
C GLU A 271 -4.69 -6.70 15.81
N ILE A 272 -5.83 -6.83 15.11
CA ILE A 272 -6.81 -5.74 14.95
C ILE A 272 -7.37 -5.32 16.31
N ARG A 273 -7.80 -6.26 17.15
CA ARG A 273 -8.28 -5.95 18.51
C ARG A 273 -7.20 -5.33 19.39
N MET A 274 -5.96 -5.82 19.29
CA MET A 274 -4.82 -5.26 19.99
C MET A 274 -4.58 -3.80 19.61
N LEU A 275 -4.60 -3.46 18.32
CA LEU A 275 -4.43 -2.09 17.84
C LEU A 275 -5.53 -1.17 18.38
N TYR A 276 -6.80 -1.54 18.29
CA TYR A 276 -7.89 -0.74 18.87
C TYR A 276 -7.77 -0.57 20.39
N GLY A 277 -7.24 -1.57 21.09
CA GLY A 277 -6.96 -1.50 22.52
C GLY A 277 -5.83 -0.53 22.90
N MET A 278 -5.05 -0.05 21.93
CA MET A 278 -3.99 0.96 22.15
C MET A 278 -4.49 2.41 22.06
N GLU A 279 -5.69 2.64 21.52
CA GLU A 279 -6.27 3.99 21.49
C GLU A 279 -6.50 4.51 22.92
N ILE A 280 -5.89 5.64 23.25
CA ILE A 280 -6.15 6.34 24.52
C ILE A 280 -7.54 6.96 24.40
N GLN A 281 -8.47 6.51 25.24
CA GLN A 281 -9.79 7.13 25.33
C GLN A 281 -9.63 8.57 25.80
N ALA A 282 -10.08 9.52 24.97
CA ALA A 282 -10.04 10.96 25.26
C ALA A 282 -11.09 11.36 26.31
#